data_3474f72501ef8d137c3b9752987df970
#
_entry.id   3474f72501ef8d137c3b9752987df970
#
_cell.length_a   1.000
_cell.length_b   1.000
_cell.length_c   1.000
_cell.angle_alpha   90.00
_cell.angle_beta   90.00
_cell.angle_gamma   90.00
#
_symmetry.space_group_name_H-M   'P 1'
#
loop_
_entity.id
_entity.type
_entity.pdbx_description
1 polymer ?
#
loop_
_entity_poly.entity_id
_entity_poly.type
_entity_poly.pdbx_seq_one_letter_code
_entity_poly.pdbx_strand_id
1 'polypeptide(L)'
;MERRRIIETKHEYFSPYNRFETVAIDLKWLPLSKDEKLEHEVFIVQFDPESSSSLHKHKGYEEFYVIDGELIDDDGKVFRKGDYVKFEKGTKHSSYSKTGCTLLVILYAGTNELNG
;
A
#
# COMPACT_ATOMS: atom_id res chain seq x y z
N MET A 1 17.89 20.25 14.56
CA MET A 1 17.43 19.04 13.85
C MET A 1 16.55 18.19 14.75
N GLU A 2 15.37 17.84 14.27
CA GLU A 2 14.52 16.89 14.94
C GLU A 2 15.15 15.50 14.89
N ARG A 3 15.25 14.83 16.02
CA ARG A 3 15.80 13.48 16.06
C ARG A 3 14.76 12.38 15.80
N ARG A 4 13.50 12.75 15.68
CA ARG A 4 12.41 11.81 15.39
C ARG A 4 11.25 12.51 14.69
N ARG A 5 10.44 11.73 13.99
CA ARG A 5 9.18 12.18 13.42
C ARG A 5 8.06 11.38 14.04
N ILE A 6 6.99 12.07 14.45
CA ILE A 6 5.79 11.42 14.97
C ILE A 6 4.62 11.85 14.10
N ILE A 7 3.88 10.91 13.57
CA ILE A 7 2.70 11.17 12.76
C ILE A 7 1.52 10.46 13.38
N GLU A 8 0.45 11.22 13.65
CA GLU A 8 -0.82 10.61 14.08
C GLU A 8 -1.50 10.00 12.85
N THR A 9 -1.98 8.76 12.97
CA THR A 9 -2.54 8.02 11.84
C THR A 9 -4.05 7.92 11.89
N LYS A 10 -4.72 9.00 12.29
CA LYS A 10 -6.17 9.07 12.35
C LYS A 10 -6.77 9.01 10.95
N HIS A 11 -7.90 8.32 10.81
CA HIS A 11 -8.60 8.17 9.53
C HIS A 11 -8.80 9.51 8.81
N GLU A 12 -9.15 10.55 9.54
CA GLU A 12 -9.43 11.89 8.98
C GLU A 12 -8.21 12.55 8.33
N TYR A 13 -7.00 12.04 8.58
CA TYR A 13 -5.77 12.57 7.97
C TYR A 13 -5.43 11.89 6.65
N PHE A 14 -6.18 10.86 6.26
CA PHE A 14 -5.97 10.18 5.00
C PHE A 14 -6.60 10.97 3.85
N SER A 15 -5.99 10.88 2.68
CA SER A 15 -6.47 11.53 1.46
C SER A 15 -6.62 10.48 0.35
N PRO A 16 -7.35 10.80 -0.74
CA PRO A 16 -7.45 9.87 -1.86
C PRO A 16 -6.08 9.43 -2.35
N TYR A 17 -5.95 8.14 -2.67
CA TYR A 17 -4.70 7.56 -3.13
C TYR A 17 -4.35 8.08 -4.52
N ASN A 18 -3.30 8.88 -4.62
CA ASN A 18 -2.94 9.59 -5.84
C ASN A 18 -1.53 9.26 -6.35
N ARG A 19 -1.03 8.06 -6.05
CA ARG A 19 0.31 7.65 -6.44
C ARG A 19 0.47 7.57 -7.96
N PHE A 20 -0.58 7.20 -8.67
CA PHE A 20 -0.61 7.11 -10.12
C PHE A 20 -1.37 8.30 -10.71
N GLU A 21 -1.37 8.46 -12.04
CA GLU A 21 -2.03 9.59 -12.69
C GLU A 21 -3.52 9.69 -12.37
N THR A 22 -4.19 8.54 -12.25
CA THR A 22 -5.61 8.50 -11.89
C THR A 22 -5.74 8.38 -10.38
N VAL A 23 -6.50 9.28 -9.78
CA VAL A 23 -6.79 9.23 -8.35
C VAL A 23 -7.81 8.14 -8.08
N ALA A 24 -7.47 7.22 -7.18
CA ALA A 24 -8.39 6.18 -6.73
C ALA A 24 -9.20 6.73 -5.56
N ILE A 25 -10.50 6.97 -5.77
CA ILE A 25 -11.35 7.59 -4.75
C ILE A 25 -11.78 6.61 -3.66
N ASP A 26 -11.75 5.31 -3.94
CA ASP A 26 -12.11 4.24 -3.00
C ASP A 26 -10.90 3.67 -2.26
N LEU A 27 -9.71 4.18 -2.54
CA LEU A 27 -8.49 3.94 -1.78
C LEU A 27 -8.00 5.25 -1.20
N LYS A 28 -7.62 5.22 0.07
CA LYS A 28 -7.07 6.39 0.77
C LYS A 28 -5.72 6.04 1.35
N TRP A 29 -4.87 7.01 1.49
CA TRP A 29 -3.55 6.78 2.04
C TRP A 29 -3.07 7.89 2.94
N LEU A 30 -2.08 7.55 3.76
CA LEU A 30 -1.34 8.48 4.57
C LEU A 30 0.15 8.20 4.38
N PRO A 31 0.87 9.02 3.59
CA PRO A 31 2.33 8.87 3.46
C PRO A 31 3.00 9.11 4.81
N LEU A 32 3.95 8.26 5.20
CA LEU A 32 4.65 8.36 6.47
C LEU A 32 6.09 8.81 6.30
N SER A 33 6.84 8.18 5.40
CA SER A 33 8.23 8.59 5.14
C SER A 33 8.66 8.23 3.74
N LYS A 34 9.65 8.94 3.24
CA LYS A 34 10.24 8.68 1.93
C LYS A 34 11.71 9.07 1.99
N ASP A 35 12.58 8.19 1.53
CA ASP A 35 14.01 8.45 1.38
C ASP A 35 14.37 8.27 -0.08
N GLU A 36 14.61 9.37 -0.79
CA GLU A 36 14.87 9.34 -2.22
C GLU A 36 16.22 8.69 -2.56
N LYS A 37 17.22 8.81 -1.70
CA LYS A 37 18.53 8.21 -1.93
C LYS A 37 18.47 6.70 -1.86
N LEU A 38 17.69 6.17 -0.91
CA LEU A 38 17.51 4.74 -0.72
C LEU A 38 16.35 4.19 -1.54
N GLU A 39 15.61 5.06 -2.23
CA GLU A 39 14.39 4.70 -2.96
C GLU A 39 13.43 3.91 -2.09
N HIS A 40 13.18 4.42 -0.90
CA HIS A 40 12.47 3.73 0.18
C HIS A 40 11.28 4.57 0.61
N GLU A 41 10.12 3.95 0.76
CA GLU A 41 8.89 4.66 1.07
C GLU A 41 8.00 3.84 1.99
N VAL A 42 7.38 4.51 2.97
CA VAL A 42 6.46 3.88 3.91
C VAL A 42 5.16 4.67 3.93
N PHE A 43 4.05 3.98 3.84
CA PHE A 43 2.73 4.62 3.93
C PHE A 43 1.69 3.63 4.44
N ILE A 44 0.56 4.16 4.89
CA ILE A 44 -0.62 3.35 5.22
C ILE A 44 -1.64 3.56 4.11
N VAL A 45 -2.25 2.48 3.64
CA VAL A 45 -3.34 2.55 2.67
C VAL A 45 -4.58 1.88 3.24
N GLN A 46 -5.74 2.49 2.98
CA GLN A 46 -7.04 1.97 3.37
C GLN A 46 -7.87 1.70 2.11
N PHE A 47 -8.38 0.49 2.02
CA PHE A 47 -9.31 0.08 0.98
C PHE A 47 -10.72 0.23 1.53
N ASP A 48 -11.59 0.92 0.82
CA ASP A 48 -13.02 0.90 1.14
C ASP A 48 -13.57 -0.51 0.85
N PRO A 49 -14.71 -0.91 1.44
CA PRO A 49 -15.34 -2.16 1.06
C PRO A 49 -15.59 -2.23 -0.44
N GLU A 50 -15.38 -3.42 -1.02
CA GLU A 50 -15.58 -3.69 -2.44
C GLU A 50 -14.70 -2.83 -3.36
N SER A 51 -13.48 -2.55 -2.93
CA SER A 51 -12.52 -1.78 -3.72
C SER A 51 -11.33 -2.63 -4.16
N SER A 52 -10.67 -2.19 -5.22
CA SER A 52 -9.56 -2.91 -5.83
C SER A 52 -8.38 -1.97 -6.08
N SER A 53 -7.17 -2.52 -5.99
CA SER A 53 -6.00 -1.85 -6.52
C SER A 53 -5.84 -2.18 -8.00
N SER A 54 -5.26 -1.26 -8.76
CA SER A 54 -4.94 -1.51 -10.17
C SER A 54 -3.83 -2.54 -10.30
N LEU A 55 -3.83 -3.28 -11.41
CA LEU A 55 -2.72 -4.16 -11.73
C LEU A 55 -1.44 -3.34 -11.80
N HIS A 56 -0.41 -3.75 -11.05
CA HIS A 56 0.86 -3.04 -11.01
C HIS A 56 2.01 -4.02 -10.90
N LYS A 57 3.19 -3.55 -11.29
CA LYS A 57 4.43 -4.31 -11.21
C LYS A 57 5.32 -3.67 -10.16
N HIS A 58 5.90 -4.49 -9.30
CA HIS A 58 6.82 -4.02 -8.27
C HIS A 58 8.18 -3.74 -8.87
N LYS A 59 8.60 -2.49 -8.81
CA LYS A 59 9.91 -2.07 -9.31
C LYS A 59 11.04 -2.63 -8.44
N GLY A 60 10.87 -2.58 -7.14
CA GLY A 60 11.69 -3.28 -6.17
C GLY A 60 10.85 -4.34 -5.50
N TYR A 61 11.07 -4.61 -4.23
CA TYR A 61 10.14 -5.46 -3.49
C TYR A 61 9.26 -4.62 -2.59
N GLU A 62 8.11 -5.19 -2.24
CA GLU A 62 7.11 -4.57 -1.38
C GLU A 62 6.86 -5.47 -0.19
N GLU A 63 6.83 -4.87 0.98
CA GLU A 63 6.38 -5.55 2.18
C GLU A 63 5.12 -4.86 2.65
N PHE A 64 4.16 -5.63 3.19
CA PHE A 64 3.06 -5.01 3.91
C PHE A 64 2.60 -5.87 5.08
N TYR A 65 2.00 -5.20 6.03
CA TYR A 65 1.40 -5.81 7.21
C TYR A 65 -0.07 -5.43 7.24
N VAL A 66 -0.95 -6.41 7.37
CA VAL A 66 -2.40 -6.17 7.45
C VAL A 66 -2.75 -5.73 8.86
N ILE A 67 -3.06 -4.44 9.01
CA ILE A 67 -3.44 -3.87 10.30
C ILE A 67 -4.86 -4.27 10.65
N ASP A 68 -5.77 -4.28 9.65
CA ASP A 68 -7.18 -4.61 9.84
C ASP A 68 -7.80 -5.04 8.53
N GLY A 69 -8.84 -5.88 8.62
CA GLY A 69 -9.60 -6.33 7.46
C GLY A 69 -8.94 -7.46 6.69
N GLU A 70 -9.37 -7.65 5.45
CA GLU A 70 -8.90 -8.71 4.56
C GLU A 70 -8.62 -8.17 3.18
N LEU A 71 -7.57 -8.71 2.55
CA LEU A 71 -7.20 -8.39 1.17
C LEU A 71 -7.08 -9.70 0.39
N ILE A 72 -7.66 -9.75 -0.80
CA ILE A 72 -7.63 -10.93 -1.67
C ILE A 72 -6.73 -10.60 -2.86
N ASP A 73 -5.68 -11.39 -3.06
CA ASP A 73 -4.79 -11.23 -4.19
C ASP A 73 -5.40 -11.84 -5.45
N ASP A 74 -4.90 -11.47 -6.62
CA ASP A 74 -5.49 -11.91 -7.90
C ASP A 74 -5.37 -13.42 -8.13
N ASP A 75 -4.51 -14.10 -7.40
CA ASP A 75 -4.43 -15.57 -7.42
C ASP A 75 -5.39 -16.24 -6.42
N GLY A 76 -6.21 -15.46 -5.73
CA GLY A 76 -7.19 -15.96 -4.75
C GLY A 76 -6.66 -16.09 -3.34
N LYS A 77 -5.39 -15.82 -3.11
CA LYS A 77 -4.82 -15.87 -1.76
C LYS A 77 -5.41 -14.75 -0.90
N VAL A 78 -5.82 -15.08 0.31
CA VAL A 78 -6.43 -14.13 1.26
C VAL A 78 -5.41 -13.76 2.33
N PHE A 79 -5.21 -12.47 2.51
CA PHE A 79 -4.37 -11.91 3.57
C PHE A 79 -5.28 -11.30 4.63
N ARG A 80 -5.05 -11.63 5.89
CA ARG A 80 -5.91 -11.24 7.01
C ARG A 80 -5.14 -10.42 8.04
N LYS A 81 -5.86 -9.77 8.92
CA LYS A 81 -5.30 -9.03 10.05
C LYS A 81 -4.20 -9.85 10.72
N GLY A 82 -3.03 -9.24 10.86
CA GLY A 82 -1.85 -9.86 11.45
C GLY A 82 -0.92 -10.53 10.46
N ASP A 83 -1.30 -10.63 9.19
CA ASP A 83 -0.41 -11.23 8.19
C ASP A 83 0.64 -10.23 7.70
N TYR A 84 1.85 -10.74 7.55
CA TYR A 84 2.94 -10.06 6.87
C TYR A 84 3.13 -10.69 5.50
N VAL A 85 3.26 -9.87 4.47
CA VAL A 85 3.40 -10.33 3.08
C VAL A 85 4.56 -9.59 2.44
N LYS A 86 5.36 -10.32 1.66
CA LYS A 86 6.42 -9.73 0.86
C LYS A 86 6.28 -10.18 -0.59
N PHE A 87 6.25 -9.21 -1.51
CA PHE A 87 6.30 -9.45 -2.94
C PHE A 87 7.69 -9.14 -3.46
N GLU A 88 8.27 -10.06 -4.22
CA GLU A 88 9.60 -9.90 -4.80
C GLU A 88 9.58 -8.94 -5.97
N LYS A 89 10.75 -8.39 -6.29
CA LYS A 89 10.98 -7.52 -7.42
C LYS A 89 10.44 -8.15 -8.71
N GLY A 90 9.72 -7.36 -9.50
CA GLY A 90 9.19 -7.81 -10.77
C GLY A 90 7.85 -8.50 -10.71
N THR A 91 7.31 -8.74 -9.51
CA THR A 91 5.99 -9.34 -9.35
C THR A 91 4.90 -8.39 -9.87
N LYS A 92 3.98 -8.93 -10.67
CA LYS A 92 2.77 -8.21 -11.08
C LYS A 92 1.59 -8.75 -10.32
N HIS A 93 0.74 -7.87 -9.80
CA HIS A 93 -0.48 -8.30 -9.16
C HIS A 93 -1.51 -7.18 -9.07
N SER A 94 -2.73 -7.56 -8.77
CA SER A 94 -3.79 -6.68 -8.35
C SER A 94 -4.45 -7.30 -7.13
N SER A 95 -5.19 -6.52 -6.37
CA SER A 95 -5.82 -7.03 -5.16
C SER A 95 -7.19 -6.39 -4.95
N TYR A 96 -8.01 -7.05 -4.16
CA TYR A 96 -9.40 -6.68 -3.92
C TYR A 96 -9.72 -6.87 -2.45
N SER A 97 -10.43 -5.93 -1.86
CA SER A 97 -10.93 -6.06 -0.50
C SER A 97 -12.45 -6.00 -0.51
N LYS A 98 -13.10 -7.11 -0.11
CA LYS A 98 -14.55 -7.19 -0.04
C LYS A 98 -15.09 -6.36 1.11
N THR A 99 -14.44 -6.42 2.25
CA THR A 99 -14.92 -5.80 3.49
C THR A 99 -14.18 -4.53 3.87
N GLY A 100 -13.18 -4.15 3.09
CA GLY A 100 -12.26 -3.07 3.42
C GLY A 100 -11.07 -3.60 4.21
N CYS A 101 -9.95 -2.90 4.12
CA CYS A 101 -8.76 -3.25 4.90
C CYS A 101 -7.83 -2.06 5.05
N THR A 102 -6.91 -2.18 5.99
CA THR A 102 -5.88 -1.19 6.25
C THR A 102 -4.53 -1.90 6.25
N LEU A 103 -3.59 -1.40 5.46
CA LEU A 103 -2.25 -1.99 5.31
C LEU A 103 -1.19 -0.97 5.63
N LEU A 104 -0.13 -1.39 6.34
CA LEU A 104 1.12 -0.64 6.39
C LEU A 104 2.01 -1.18 5.27
N VAL A 105 2.43 -0.32 4.35
CA VAL A 105 3.18 -0.70 3.15
C VAL A 105 4.57 -0.09 3.18
N ILE A 106 5.56 -0.90 2.81
CA ILE A 106 6.95 -0.47 2.65
C ILE A 106 7.40 -0.84 1.24
N LEU A 107 7.78 0.15 0.45
CA LEU A 107 8.30 -0.04 -0.90
C LEU A 107 9.80 0.18 -0.91
N TYR A 108 10.52 -0.69 -1.58
CA TYR A 108 11.96 -0.61 -1.76
C TYR A 108 12.30 -0.44 -3.24
N ALA A 109 13.37 0.29 -3.52
CA ALA A 109 13.88 0.54 -4.86
C ALA A 109 12.87 1.23 -5.78
N GLY A 110 12.08 2.13 -5.19
CA GLY A 110 11.23 3.05 -5.94
C GLY A 110 9.78 2.67 -6.04
N THR A 111 9.06 3.47 -6.78
CA THR A 111 7.62 3.37 -6.94
C THR A 111 7.23 2.21 -7.84
N ASN A 112 6.12 1.56 -7.51
CA ASN A 112 5.55 0.52 -8.39
C ASN A 112 5.15 1.10 -9.74
N GLU A 113 5.16 0.25 -10.75
CA GLU A 113 4.79 0.62 -12.12
C GLU A 113 3.40 0.08 -12.46
N LEU A 114 2.56 0.92 -13.08
CA LEU A 114 1.30 0.47 -13.63
C LEU A 114 1.54 -0.30 -14.91
N ASN A 115 0.99 -1.50 -15.02
CA ASN A 115 1.02 -2.31 -16.26
C ASN A 115 2.45 -2.54 -16.78
N GLY A 116 3.40 -2.42 -15.90
CA GLY A 116 4.82 -2.49 -16.22
C GLY A 116 5.39 -3.83 -16.64
#